data_d8a3684394371e6f00ecb9c5ab3016b3
#
_entry.id   d8a3684394371e6f00ecb9c5ab3016b3
#
_cell.length_a   1.000
_cell.length_b   1.000
_cell.length_c   1.000
_cell.angle_alpha   90.00
_cell.angle_beta   90.00
_cell.angle_gamma   90.00
#
_symmetry.space_group_name_H-M   'P 1'
#
loop_
_entity.id
_entity.type
_entity.pdbx_description
1 polymer ?
#
loop_
_entity_poly.entity_id
_entity_poly.type
_entity_poly.pdbx_seq_one_letter_code
_entity_poly.pdbx_strand_id
1 'polypeptide(L)'
;MVRSENQDAFGKFPDGDTDLNCPGGQLFVIADGMGGQNAGREASTMAVRTLADTYYTGADSAVVPNLRRAFAAANDAIYRKSGTGPQYRGMGTTCVALVLRGTHAFIGNIGDSRVYKINQRGISQLTNDHSKVAEMVRRGIITKEEARNHPERSHLYRAMGPRPGAEVYFFDEMPLSSSRSYLICTDGLFNHVADEEMRQIVMSAAPERACRQLVQLANERGGTDNITVQVVRVEINETSFSPIARGKARLRAMLKPGKP
;
A
#
# COMPACT_ATOMS: atom_id res chain seq x y z
N MET A 1 2.45 10.40 19.95
CA MET A 1 2.69 9.05 19.36
C MET A 1 2.57 8.02 20.47
N VAL A 2 1.72 7.01 20.31
CA VAL A 2 1.41 6.02 21.38
C VAL A 2 2.30 4.77 21.24
N ARG A 3 2.71 4.43 20.01
CA ARG A 3 3.58 3.27 19.76
C ARG A 3 5.04 3.61 20.02
N SER A 4 5.74 2.75 20.75
CA SER A 4 7.18 2.89 21.06
C SER A 4 8.08 2.53 19.87
N GLU A 5 7.54 1.87 18.85
CA GLU A 5 8.27 1.37 17.69
C GLU A 5 7.44 1.49 16.43
N ASN A 6 8.10 1.81 15.32
CA ASN A 6 7.46 1.77 14.00
C ASN A 6 7.65 0.38 13.39
N GLN A 7 6.54 -0.33 13.15
CA GLN A 7 6.49 -1.66 12.54
C GLN A 7 6.05 -1.61 11.07
N ASP A 8 5.74 -0.43 10.55
CA ASP A 8 5.46 -0.25 9.12
C ASP A 8 6.76 -0.27 8.31
N ALA A 9 6.66 -0.79 7.10
CA ALA A 9 7.69 -0.68 6.08
C ALA A 9 7.08 -0.23 4.75
N PHE A 10 7.87 0.45 3.94
CA PHE A 10 7.44 0.90 2.62
C PHE A 10 8.62 0.94 1.65
N GLY A 11 8.31 0.97 0.36
CA GLY A 11 9.32 1.13 -0.68
C GLY A 11 8.72 1.68 -1.99
N LYS A 12 9.61 2.29 -2.77
CA LYS A 12 9.39 2.70 -4.16
C LYS A 12 10.52 2.09 -4.98
N PHE A 13 10.19 1.37 -6.04
CA PHE A 13 11.17 0.64 -6.84
C PHE A 13 10.90 0.83 -8.34
N PRO A 14 11.96 1.03 -9.16
CA PRO A 14 13.29 1.42 -8.72
C PRO A 14 13.29 2.80 -8.06
N ASP A 15 14.38 3.14 -7.36
CA ASP A 15 14.55 4.48 -6.80
C ASP A 15 14.63 5.54 -7.90
N GLY A 16 14.17 6.75 -7.58
CA GLY A 16 14.19 7.88 -8.51
C GLY A 16 12.97 7.93 -9.44
N ASP A 17 13.03 8.87 -10.40
CA ASP A 17 12.02 9.00 -11.44
C ASP A 17 12.25 7.94 -12.52
N THR A 18 11.21 7.17 -12.81
CA THR A 18 11.27 6.03 -13.72
C THR A 18 10.33 6.24 -14.89
N ASP A 19 10.79 5.90 -16.09
CA ASP A 19 9.91 5.76 -17.24
C ASP A 19 8.98 4.57 -17.02
N LEU A 20 7.67 4.81 -17.00
CA LEU A 20 6.68 3.76 -16.80
C LEU A 20 6.70 2.68 -17.91
N ASN A 21 7.37 2.95 -19.04
CA ASN A 21 7.58 1.97 -20.12
C ASN A 21 8.77 1.04 -19.86
N CYS A 22 9.56 1.25 -18.80
CA CYS A 22 10.65 0.34 -18.48
C CYS A 22 10.12 -1.05 -18.09
N PRO A 23 10.91 -2.11 -18.25
CA PRO A 23 10.57 -3.43 -17.75
C PRO A 23 10.20 -3.38 -16.27
N GLY A 24 9.02 -3.93 -15.91
CA GLY A 24 8.50 -3.89 -14.54
C GLY A 24 7.77 -2.60 -14.15
N GLY A 25 8.00 -1.47 -14.80
CA GLY A 25 7.38 -0.19 -14.43
C GLY A 25 7.84 0.32 -13.06
N GLN A 26 6.97 1.06 -12.38
CA GLN A 26 7.23 1.60 -11.04
C GLN A 26 6.37 0.87 -10.02
N LEU A 27 7.00 0.28 -9.02
CA LEU A 27 6.37 -0.43 -7.90
C LEU A 27 6.39 0.41 -6.63
N PHE A 28 5.26 0.52 -5.97
CA PHE A 28 5.08 1.09 -4.64
C PHE A 28 4.54 0.01 -3.72
N VAL A 29 5.11 -0.11 -2.52
CA VAL A 29 4.72 -1.11 -1.52
C VAL A 29 4.59 -0.45 -0.17
N ILE A 30 3.53 -0.81 0.56
CA ILE A 30 3.39 -0.54 2.00
C ILE A 30 3.05 -1.87 2.69
N ALA A 31 3.63 -2.06 3.86
CA ALA A 31 3.40 -3.22 4.72
C ALA A 31 3.32 -2.75 6.18
N ASP A 32 2.26 -3.15 6.88
CA ASP A 32 2.03 -2.89 8.31
C ASP A 32 2.31 -4.17 9.08
N GLY A 33 3.35 -4.13 9.90
CA GLY A 33 3.85 -5.29 10.61
C GLY A 33 3.06 -5.61 11.87
N MET A 34 2.72 -6.89 12.05
CA MET A 34 2.06 -7.38 13.24
C MET A 34 2.89 -8.45 13.94
N GLY A 35 2.90 -8.40 15.27
CA GLY A 35 3.63 -9.35 16.11
C GLY A 35 4.20 -8.69 17.34
N GLY A 36 4.63 -9.51 18.34
CA GLY A 36 5.25 -9.01 19.56
C GLY A 36 6.63 -8.42 19.28
N GLN A 37 7.02 -7.39 20.04
CA GLN A 37 8.34 -6.74 19.95
C GLN A 37 8.76 -6.42 18.50
N ASN A 38 9.98 -6.83 18.10
CA ASN A 38 10.55 -6.54 16.77
C ASN A 38 9.99 -7.43 15.63
N ALA A 39 9.13 -8.40 15.92
CA ALA A 39 8.69 -9.39 14.93
C ALA A 39 7.85 -8.77 13.81
N GLY A 40 7.00 -7.79 14.13
CA GLY A 40 6.21 -7.06 13.13
C GLY A 40 7.09 -6.26 12.17
N ARG A 41 8.08 -5.52 12.70
CA ARG A 41 9.03 -4.76 11.86
C ARG A 41 9.84 -5.67 10.93
N GLU A 42 10.29 -6.80 11.45
CA GLU A 42 10.99 -7.80 10.62
C GLU A 42 10.10 -8.33 9.51
N ALA A 43 8.83 -8.64 9.80
CA ALA A 43 7.87 -9.14 8.83
C ALA A 43 7.59 -8.11 7.72
N SER A 44 7.27 -6.87 8.08
CA SER A 44 7.00 -5.80 7.10
C SER A 44 8.22 -5.47 6.23
N THR A 45 9.41 -5.41 6.84
CA THR A 45 10.67 -5.18 6.12
C THR A 45 10.96 -6.31 5.14
N MET A 46 10.80 -7.57 5.58
CA MET A 46 10.96 -8.75 4.71
C MET A 46 9.95 -8.74 3.57
N ALA A 47 8.68 -8.40 3.85
CA ALA A 47 7.65 -8.31 2.82
C ALA A 47 8.06 -7.35 1.71
N VAL A 48 8.41 -6.10 2.06
CA VAL A 48 8.76 -5.07 1.08
C VAL A 48 9.97 -5.48 0.24
N ARG A 49 11.04 -5.96 0.87
CA ARG A 49 12.28 -6.34 0.17
C ARG A 49 12.08 -7.56 -0.73
N THR A 50 11.57 -8.66 -0.17
CA THR A 50 11.39 -9.90 -0.94
C THR A 50 10.41 -9.71 -2.10
N LEU A 51 9.34 -8.93 -1.88
CA LEU A 51 8.37 -8.62 -2.93
C LEU A 51 9.04 -7.86 -4.08
N ALA A 52 9.79 -6.80 -3.78
CA ALA A 52 10.47 -5.99 -4.79
C ALA A 52 11.52 -6.80 -5.56
N ASP A 53 12.41 -7.51 -4.86
CA ASP A 53 13.47 -8.32 -5.46
C ASP A 53 12.87 -9.40 -6.38
N THR A 54 11.84 -10.11 -5.91
CA THR A 54 11.19 -11.16 -6.69
C THR A 54 10.42 -10.59 -7.87
N TYR A 55 9.75 -9.45 -7.70
CA TYR A 55 9.00 -8.81 -8.78
C TYR A 55 9.91 -8.45 -9.96
N TYR A 56 11.04 -7.80 -9.70
CA TYR A 56 11.94 -7.33 -10.75
C TYR A 56 12.78 -8.44 -11.40
N THR A 57 12.99 -9.57 -10.74
CA THR A 57 13.66 -10.72 -11.39
C THR A 57 12.86 -11.31 -12.54
N GLY A 58 11.61 -10.96 -12.72
CA GLY A 58 10.74 -11.40 -13.82
C GLY A 58 10.09 -10.24 -14.55
N ALA A 59 10.70 -9.06 -14.54
CA ALA A 59 10.10 -7.81 -15.03
C ALA A 59 9.66 -7.83 -16.50
N ASP A 60 10.23 -8.70 -17.32
CA ASP A 60 9.88 -8.84 -18.75
C ASP A 60 8.53 -9.56 -18.98
N SER A 61 7.98 -10.20 -17.96
CA SER A 61 6.70 -10.90 -18.05
C SER A 61 5.51 -9.99 -17.70
N ALA A 62 4.30 -10.53 -17.76
CA ALA A 62 3.08 -9.83 -17.39
C ALA A 62 3.09 -9.43 -15.89
N VAL A 63 2.57 -8.26 -15.56
CA VAL A 63 2.63 -7.67 -14.22
C VAL A 63 1.95 -8.56 -13.17
N VAL A 64 0.72 -9.00 -13.41
CA VAL A 64 -0.05 -9.76 -12.42
C VAL A 64 0.59 -11.12 -12.07
N PRO A 65 1.06 -11.95 -13.02
CA PRO A 65 1.83 -13.15 -12.71
C PRO A 65 3.08 -12.89 -11.88
N ASN A 66 3.83 -11.81 -12.18
CA ASN A 66 5.00 -11.41 -11.40
C ASN A 66 4.64 -10.98 -9.98
N LEU A 67 3.59 -10.18 -9.81
CA LEU A 67 3.09 -9.82 -8.49
C LEU A 67 2.67 -11.07 -7.70
N ARG A 68 1.95 -12.01 -8.30
CA ARG A 68 1.56 -13.26 -7.64
C ARG A 68 2.78 -14.03 -7.12
N ARG A 69 3.80 -14.19 -7.96
CA ARG A 69 5.05 -14.84 -7.57
C ARG A 69 5.75 -14.08 -6.44
N ALA A 70 5.81 -12.75 -6.52
CA ALA A 70 6.45 -11.91 -5.55
C ALA A 70 5.76 -11.96 -4.17
N PHE A 71 4.44 -11.89 -4.15
CA PHE A 71 3.66 -12.04 -2.91
C PHE A 71 3.81 -13.44 -2.29
N ALA A 72 3.80 -14.49 -3.12
CA ALA A 72 4.01 -15.84 -2.64
C ALA A 72 5.41 -16.02 -2.02
N ALA A 73 6.45 -15.53 -2.69
CA ALA A 73 7.83 -15.60 -2.19
C ALA A 73 7.99 -14.82 -0.87
N ALA A 74 7.40 -13.63 -0.75
CA ALA A 74 7.42 -12.83 0.46
C ALA A 74 6.69 -13.55 1.61
N ASN A 75 5.51 -14.11 1.35
CA ASN A 75 4.79 -14.90 2.37
C ASN A 75 5.62 -16.09 2.86
N ASP A 76 6.20 -16.85 1.94
CA ASP A 76 6.99 -18.03 2.27
C ASP A 76 8.27 -17.68 3.06
N ALA A 77 8.88 -16.53 2.76
CA ALA A 77 10.04 -16.05 3.51
C ALA A 77 9.67 -15.73 4.95
N ILE A 78 8.57 -14.98 5.17
CA ILE A 78 8.08 -14.62 6.51
C ILE A 78 7.62 -15.87 7.27
N TYR A 79 6.85 -16.75 6.62
CA TYR A 79 6.39 -17.99 7.25
C TYR A 79 7.56 -18.86 7.73
N ARG A 80 8.60 -19.06 6.88
CA ARG A 80 9.80 -19.80 7.28
C ARG A 80 10.53 -19.12 8.45
N LYS A 81 10.66 -17.79 8.40
CA LYS A 81 11.30 -17.02 9.48
C LYS A 81 10.55 -17.19 10.80
N SER A 82 9.22 -17.23 10.78
CA SER A 82 8.39 -17.39 11.99
C SER A 82 8.67 -18.69 12.75
N GLY A 83 9.16 -19.72 12.07
CA GLY A 83 9.55 -21.00 12.65
C GLY A 83 10.98 -21.05 13.22
N THR A 84 11.81 -20.02 13.01
CA THR A 84 13.24 -20.05 13.39
C THR A 84 13.52 -19.74 14.88
N GLY A 85 12.53 -19.24 15.61
CA GLY A 85 12.69 -18.95 17.04
C GLY A 85 11.43 -18.40 17.69
N PRO A 86 11.31 -18.51 18.99
CA PRO A 86 10.12 -18.09 19.74
C PRO A 86 9.82 -16.58 19.59
N GLN A 87 10.85 -15.74 19.38
CA GLN A 87 10.71 -14.29 19.17
C GLN A 87 10.02 -13.94 17.87
N TYR A 88 9.99 -14.84 16.89
CA TYR A 88 9.33 -14.64 15.57
C TYR A 88 7.98 -15.34 15.47
N ARG A 89 7.57 -16.06 16.53
CA ARG A 89 6.30 -16.83 16.50
C ARG A 89 5.12 -15.90 16.26
N GLY A 90 4.34 -16.23 15.22
CA GLY A 90 3.14 -15.47 14.87
C GLY A 90 3.42 -14.12 14.20
N MET A 91 4.66 -13.86 13.79
CA MET A 91 4.96 -12.67 12.98
C MET A 91 4.17 -12.68 11.68
N GLY A 92 3.73 -11.51 11.29
CA GLY A 92 3.00 -11.31 10.04
C GLY A 92 2.97 -9.84 9.65
N THR A 93 2.38 -9.57 8.51
CA THR A 93 2.24 -8.20 8.03
C THR A 93 1.08 -8.11 7.04
N THR A 94 0.46 -6.93 6.95
CA THR A 94 -0.28 -6.56 5.74
C THR A 94 0.70 -6.36 4.59
N CYS A 95 0.23 -6.36 3.38
CA CYS A 95 1.02 -5.88 2.24
C CYS A 95 0.11 -5.41 1.13
N VAL A 96 0.32 -4.19 0.68
CA VAL A 96 -0.31 -3.63 -0.50
C VAL A 96 0.74 -3.15 -1.48
N ALA A 97 0.60 -3.53 -2.75
CA ALA A 97 1.48 -3.13 -3.83
C ALA A 97 0.69 -2.45 -4.95
N LEU A 98 1.17 -1.30 -5.41
CA LEU A 98 0.71 -0.60 -6.60
C LEU A 98 1.84 -0.62 -7.64
N VAL A 99 1.57 -1.18 -8.81
CA VAL A 99 2.47 -1.10 -9.97
C VAL A 99 1.87 -0.16 -11.00
N LEU A 100 2.68 0.78 -11.47
CA LEU A 100 2.37 1.60 -12.64
C LEU A 100 3.28 1.18 -13.77
N ARG A 101 2.71 0.67 -14.87
CA ARG A 101 3.47 0.24 -16.05
C ARG A 101 2.75 0.66 -17.33
N GLY A 102 3.49 1.34 -18.21
CA GLY A 102 2.93 1.91 -19.43
C GLY A 102 1.77 2.86 -19.12
N THR A 103 0.60 2.52 -19.58
CA THR A 103 -0.63 3.29 -19.38
C THR A 103 -1.59 2.66 -18.35
N HIS A 104 -1.12 1.72 -17.54
CA HIS A 104 -1.98 0.97 -16.63
C HIS A 104 -1.44 0.89 -15.19
N ALA A 105 -2.37 0.76 -14.25
CA ALA A 105 -2.12 0.50 -12.85
C ALA A 105 -2.58 -0.92 -12.48
N PHE A 106 -1.81 -1.60 -11.63
CA PHE A 106 -2.09 -2.94 -11.13
C PHE A 106 -1.94 -2.94 -9.62
N ILE A 107 -2.81 -3.65 -8.90
CA ILE A 107 -2.78 -3.69 -7.43
C ILE A 107 -2.83 -5.14 -6.96
N GLY A 108 -1.97 -5.45 -5.97
CA GLY A 108 -2.07 -6.65 -5.15
C GLY A 108 -2.26 -6.26 -3.69
N ASN A 109 -3.16 -6.95 -2.96
CA ASN A 109 -3.47 -6.63 -1.57
C ASN A 109 -3.67 -7.87 -0.70
N ILE A 110 -3.10 -7.85 0.50
CA ILE A 110 -3.40 -8.74 1.61
C ILE A 110 -3.35 -7.95 2.93
N GLY A 111 -4.40 -8.03 3.73
CA GLY A 111 -4.59 -7.21 4.93
C GLY A 111 -5.53 -6.05 4.70
N ASP A 112 -5.40 -4.98 5.49
CA ASP A 112 -6.26 -3.80 5.48
C ASP A 112 -5.52 -2.50 5.11
N SER A 113 -4.23 -2.55 4.75
CA SER A 113 -3.57 -1.42 4.09
C SER A 113 -4.26 -1.12 2.76
N ARG A 114 -4.43 0.16 2.43
CA ARG A 114 -5.32 0.59 1.36
C ARG A 114 -4.62 1.31 0.22
N VAL A 115 -5.19 1.19 -0.98
CA VAL A 115 -4.94 2.07 -2.12
C VAL A 115 -6.23 2.82 -2.44
N TYR A 116 -6.12 4.13 -2.52
CA TYR A 116 -7.19 5.00 -2.99
C TYR A 116 -6.84 5.61 -4.33
N LYS A 117 -7.84 5.76 -5.18
CA LYS A 117 -7.81 6.60 -6.37
C LYS A 117 -8.46 7.93 -6.05
N ILE A 118 -7.76 9.02 -6.33
CA ILE A 118 -8.18 10.39 -6.04
C ILE A 118 -8.14 11.24 -7.31
N ASN A 119 -9.19 12.02 -7.53
CA ASN A 119 -9.27 13.02 -8.58
C ASN A 119 -10.20 14.19 -8.16
N GLN A 120 -10.45 15.13 -9.07
CA GLN A 120 -11.33 16.27 -8.79
C GLN A 120 -12.77 15.84 -8.46
N ARG A 121 -13.25 14.70 -8.97
CA ARG A 121 -14.61 14.20 -8.79
C ARG A 121 -14.82 13.47 -7.47
N GLY A 122 -13.75 12.99 -6.82
CA GLY A 122 -13.86 12.25 -5.56
C GLY A 122 -12.65 11.40 -5.22
N ILE A 123 -12.81 10.63 -4.16
CA ILE A 123 -11.91 9.59 -3.67
C ILE A 123 -12.63 8.24 -3.71
N SER A 124 -11.93 7.20 -4.08
CA SER A 124 -12.45 5.84 -4.11
C SER A 124 -11.39 4.87 -3.60
N GLN A 125 -11.71 4.09 -2.57
CA GLN A 125 -10.89 2.96 -2.14
C GLN A 125 -10.92 1.89 -3.24
N LEU A 126 -9.74 1.44 -3.68
CA LEU A 126 -9.58 0.41 -4.70
C LEU A 126 -9.41 -0.98 -4.09
N THR A 127 -8.79 -1.06 -2.91
CA THR A 127 -8.57 -2.32 -2.18
C THR A 127 -9.77 -2.72 -1.34
N ASN A 128 -9.87 -4.00 -1.00
CA ASN A 128 -10.82 -4.50 -0.03
C ASN A 128 -10.07 -4.92 1.24
N ASP A 129 -10.46 -4.38 2.38
CA ASP A 129 -9.85 -4.75 3.65
C ASP A 129 -10.18 -6.19 4.04
N HIS A 130 -9.16 -6.93 4.44
CA HIS A 130 -9.28 -8.28 4.96
C HIS A 130 -9.40 -8.28 6.50
N SER A 131 -10.27 -7.43 7.03
CA SER A 131 -10.57 -7.32 8.46
C SER A 131 -12.00 -7.75 8.78
N LYS A 132 -12.20 -8.18 10.02
CA LYS A 132 -13.52 -8.63 10.51
C LYS A 132 -14.56 -7.51 10.38
N VAL A 133 -14.21 -6.30 10.76
CA VAL A 133 -15.13 -5.16 10.67
C VAL A 133 -15.48 -4.78 9.24
N ALA A 134 -14.52 -4.88 8.30
CA ALA A 134 -14.80 -4.65 6.90
C ALA A 134 -15.79 -5.69 6.32
N GLU A 135 -15.69 -6.93 6.75
CA GLU A 135 -16.67 -7.97 6.39
C GLU A 135 -18.06 -7.68 6.98
N MET A 136 -18.13 -7.21 8.23
CA MET A 136 -19.40 -6.82 8.86
C MET A 136 -20.06 -5.65 8.12
N VAL A 137 -19.25 -4.65 7.66
CA VAL A 137 -19.75 -3.55 6.82
C VAL A 137 -20.28 -4.06 5.48
N ARG A 138 -19.54 -4.94 4.80
CA ARG A 138 -19.98 -5.53 3.50
C ARG A 138 -21.29 -6.30 3.63
N ARG A 139 -21.51 -6.96 4.77
CA ARG A 139 -22.76 -7.69 5.07
C ARG A 139 -23.90 -6.79 5.58
N GLY A 140 -23.65 -5.50 5.74
CA GLY A 140 -24.63 -4.55 6.28
C GLY A 140 -24.95 -4.75 7.77
N ILE A 141 -24.06 -5.42 8.53
CA ILE A 141 -24.23 -5.65 9.96
C ILE A 141 -23.90 -4.38 10.76
N ILE A 142 -22.88 -3.65 10.33
CA ILE A 142 -22.49 -2.37 10.90
C ILE A 142 -22.22 -1.35 9.77
N THR A 143 -22.30 -0.07 10.10
CA THR A 143 -21.91 1.03 9.21
C THR A 143 -20.38 1.21 9.17
N LYS A 144 -19.88 1.93 8.16
CA LYS A 144 -18.46 2.31 8.11
C LYS A 144 -18.01 3.14 9.31
N GLU A 145 -18.92 3.91 9.88
CA GLU A 145 -18.66 4.78 11.03
C GLU A 145 -18.51 3.96 12.31
N GLU A 146 -19.41 3.01 12.53
CA GLU A 146 -19.33 2.05 13.63
C GLU A 146 -18.06 1.18 13.55
N ALA A 147 -17.64 0.80 12.35
CA ALA A 147 -16.42 0.00 12.14
C ALA A 147 -15.14 0.70 12.65
N ARG A 148 -15.06 2.04 12.53
CA ARG A 148 -13.88 2.82 12.99
C ARG A 148 -13.62 2.70 14.49
N ASN A 149 -14.68 2.60 15.29
CA ASN A 149 -14.60 2.51 16.76
C ASN A 149 -14.86 1.09 17.30
N HIS A 150 -14.99 0.11 16.42
CA HIS A 150 -15.32 -1.26 16.82
C HIS A 150 -14.16 -1.92 17.59
N PRO A 151 -14.41 -2.66 18.68
CA PRO A 151 -13.37 -3.33 19.47
C PRO A 151 -12.49 -4.29 18.65
N GLU A 152 -13.07 -4.90 17.62
CA GLU A 152 -12.38 -5.86 16.74
C GLU A 152 -11.83 -5.25 15.43
N ARG A 153 -11.66 -3.91 15.36
CA ARG A 153 -11.21 -3.26 14.13
C ARG A 153 -9.84 -3.71 13.63
N SER A 154 -8.96 -4.13 14.53
CA SER A 154 -7.61 -4.63 14.20
C SER A 154 -7.57 -6.14 13.91
N HIS A 155 -8.72 -6.84 13.95
CA HIS A 155 -8.76 -8.26 13.64
C HIS A 155 -8.71 -8.53 12.16
N LEU A 156 -7.54 -8.94 11.66
CA LEU A 156 -7.36 -9.39 10.28
C LEU A 156 -7.64 -10.89 10.15
N TYR A 157 -8.38 -11.28 9.11
CA TYR A 157 -8.57 -12.69 8.75
C TYR A 157 -7.61 -13.16 7.65
N ARG A 158 -6.90 -12.20 6.99
CA ARG A 158 -5.81 -12.45 6.04
C ARG A 158 -4.65 -11.53 6.29
N ALA A 159 -3.46 -12.13 6.38
CA ALA A 159 -2.18 -11.44 6.50
C ALA A 159 -1.09 -12.31 5.88
N MET A 160 0.03 -11.69 5.53
CA MET A 160 1.21 -12.35 5.02
C MET A 160 2.03 -12.91 6.20
N GLY A 161 2.49 -14.15 6.11
CA GLY A 161 3.39 -14.78 7.07
C GLY A 161 2.77 -15.78 8.05
N PRO A 162 1.56 -15.61 8.63
CA PRO A 162 1.03 -16.54 9.63
C PRO A 162 0.73 -17.96 9.10
N ARG A 163 0.54 -18.11 7.79
CA ARG A 163 0.18 -19.38 7.16
C ARG A 163 0.97 -19.58 5.86
N PRO A 164 1.23 -20.84 5.45
CA PRO A 164 1.71 -21.10 4.10
C PRO A 164 0.62 -20.76 3.08
N GLY A 165 1.01 -20.25 1.92
CA GLY A 165 0.07 -19.93 0.84
C GLY A 165 -0.81 -18.70 1.15
N ALA A 166 -0.30 -17.50 0.92
CA ALA A 166 -1.08 -16.27 1.10
C ALA A 166 -2.17 -16.12 0.05
N GLU A 167 -3.42 -15.90 0.48
CA GLU A 167 -4.52 -15.52 -0.39
C GLU A 167 -4.49 -14.02 -0.67
N VAL A 168 -3.77 -13.63 -1.70
CA VAL A 168 -3.64 -12.23 -2.15
C VAL A 168 -4.76 -11.89 -3.12
N TYR A 169 -5.37 -10.73 -2.96
CA TYR A 169 -6.34 -10.19 -3.89
C TYR A 169 -5.64 -9.35 -4.95
N PHE A 170 -5.94 -9.60 -6.21
CA PHE A 170 -5.43 -8.81 -7.33
C PHE A 170 -6.61 -8.11 -8.00
N PHE A 171 -6.42 -6.83 -8.26
CA PHE A 171 -7.42 -6.00 -8.95
C PHE A 171 -7.08 -5.96 -10.42
N ASP A 172 -8.13 -5.87 -11.23
CA ASP A 172 -8.02 -5.78 -12.67
C ASP A 172 -7.18 -4.57 -13.11
N GLU A 173 -6.58 -4.71 -14.26
CA GLU A 173 -5.82 -3.65 -14.90
C GLU A 173 -6.65 -2.38 -15.07
N MET A 174 -6.14 -1.25 -14.59
CA MET A 174 -6.83 0.02 -14.64
C MET A 174 -6.08 1.03 -15.50
N PRO A 175 -6.73 1.67 -16.49
CA PRO A 175 -6.07 2.68 -17.29
C PRO A 175 -5.67 3.89 -16.44
N LEU A 176 -4.46 4.38 -16.65
CA LEU A 176 -3.96 5.62 -16.05
C LEU A 176 -4.62 6.84 -16.70
N SER A 177 -4.66 7.94 -15.99
CA SER A 177 -5.15 9.24 -16.47
C SER A 177 -4.38 10.36 -15.79
N SER A 178 -4.04 11.40 -16.52
CA SER A 178 -3.26 12.56 -16.07
C SER A 178 -3.87 13.35 -14.89
N SER A 179 -5.15 13.16 -14.63
CA SER A 179 -5.85 13.84 -13.52
C SER A 179 -5.98 12.99 -12.26
N ARG A 180 -5.25 11.88 -12.17
CA ARG A 180 -5.35 10.93 -11.06
C ARG A 180 -4.14 10.97 -10.16
N SER A 181 -4.43 10.88 -8.86
CA SER A 181 -3.44 10.55 -7.84
C SER A 181 -3.83 9.24 -7.17
N TYR A 182 -2.83 8.49 -6.71
CA TYR A 182 -3.03 7.35 -5.84
C TYR A 182 -2.51 7.69 -4.45
N LEU A 183 -3.27 7.30 -3.43
CA LEU A 183 -2.87 7.36 -2.04
C LEU A 183 -2.79 5.93 -1.53
N ILE A 184 -1.64 5.55 -0.98
CA ILE A 184 -1.40 4.25 -0.37
C ILE A 184 -1.13 4.50 1.10
N CYS A 185 -1.78 3.78 2.01
CA CYS A 185 -1.60 4.03 3.44
C CYS A 185 -1.92 2.81 4.31
N THR A 186 -1.37 2.82 5.53
CA THR A 186 -1.75 1.94 6.64
C THR A 186 -2.99 2.46 7.37
N ASP A 187 -3.53 1.67 8.26
CA ASP A 187 -4.75 1.96 9.03
C ASP A 187 -4.58 3.15 9.98
N GLY A 188 -3.38 3.43 10.44
CA GLY A 188 -3.05 4.62 11.22
C GLY A 188 -3.42 5.94 10.54
N LEU A 189 -3.57 5.99 9.22
CA LEU A 189 -4.10 7.15 8.53
C LEU A 189 -5.63 7.17 8.51
N PHE A 190 -6.27 6.18 7.91
CA PHE A 190 -7.71 6.22 7.61
C PHE A 190 -8.60 6.02 8.85
N ASN A 191 -8.04 5.56 9.96
CA ASN A 191 -8.73 5.57 11.24
C ASN A 191 -8.89 6.99 11.82
N HIS A 192 -8.04 7.94 11.43
CA HIS A 192 -8.01 9.31 11.96
C HIS A 192 -8.40 10.39 10.96
N VAL A 193 -8.26 10.13 9.66
CA VAL A 193 -8.53 11.12 8.60
C VAL A 193 -9.65 10.61 7.70
N ALA A 194 -10.67 11.42 7.49
CA ALA A 194 -11.81 11.06 6.64
C ALA A 194 -11.42 11.10 5.15
N ASP A 195 -12.12 10.29 4.32
CA ASP A 195 -11.82 10.15 2.90
C ASP A 195 -11.80 11.51 2.18
N GLU A 196 -12.78 12.39 2.46
CA GLU A 196 -12.84 13.70 1.81
C GLU A 196 -11.72 14.65 2.24
N GLU A 197 -11.26 14.57 3.48
CA GLU A 197 -10.09 15.34 3.95
C GLU A 197 -8.81 14.87 3.27
N MET A 198 -8.63 13.53 3.14
CA MET A 198 -7.52 12.95 2.38
C MET A 198 -7.53 13.46 0.94
N ARG A 199 -8.70 13.49 0.30
CA ARG A 199 -8.86 14.02 -1.06
C ARG A 199 -8.44 15.49 -1.16
N GLN A 200 -8.94 16.34 -0.27
CA GLN A 200 -8.64 17.76 -0.27
C GLN A 200 -7.13 18.03 -0.11
N ILE A 201 -6.48 17.35 0.82
CA ILE A 201 -5.04 17.48 1.05
C ILE A 201 -4.23 17.01 -0.16
N VAL A 202 -4.57 15.84 -0.72
CA VAL A 202 -3.85 15.27 -1.88
C VAL A 202 -4.02 16.15 -3.12
N MET A 203 -5.19 16.75 -3.31
CA MET A 203 -5.46 17.60 -4.48
C MET A 203 -4.87 19.00 -4.37
N SER A 204 -4.72 19.54 -3.16
CA SER A 204 -4.26 20.91 -2.94
C SER A 204 -2.74 21.07 -2.81
N ALA A 205 -1.99 19.99 -2.58
CA ALA A 205 -0.56 20.05 -2.30
C ALA A 205 0.27 19.15 -3.23
N ALA A 206 1.57 19.46 -3.38
CA ALA A 206 2.52 18.53 -3.99
C ALA A 206 2.59 17.21 -3.18
N PRO A 207 2.89 16.06 -3.80
CA PRO A 207 2.84 14.75 -3.15
C PRO A 207 3.56 14.67 -1.81
N GLU A 208 4.78 15.21 -1.74
CA GLU A 208 5.56 15.21 -0.51
C GLU A 208 4.91 16.04 0.61
N ARG A 209 4.37 17.21 0.26
CA ARG A 209 3.66 18.06 1.22
C ARG A 209 2.36 17.40 1.68
N ALA A 210 1.62 16.78 0.77
CA ALA A 210 0.42 16.03 1.10
C ALA A 210 0.71 14.90 2.10
N CYS A 211 1.77 14.10 1.89
CA CYS A 211 2.18 13.07 2.84
C CYS A 211 2.44 13.65 4.23
N ARG A 212 3.21 14.75 4.32
CA ARG A 212 3.49 15.40 5.61
C ARG A 212 2.22 15.88 6.31
N GLN A 213 1.31 16.54 5.57
CA GLN A 213 0.06 17.05 6.12
C GLN A 213 -0.87 15.94 6.61
N LEU A 214 -0.97 14.84 5.86
CA LEU A 214 -1.78 13.68 6.25
C LEU A 214 -1.25 13.02 7.53
N VAL A 215 0.06 12.79 7.61
CA VAL A 215 0.69 12.21 8.82
C VAL A 215 0.54 13.13 10.01
N GLN A 216 0.76 14.45 9.83
CA GLN A 216 0.59 15.43 10.88
C GLN A 216 -0.85 15.44 11.40
N LEU A 217 -1.84 15.51 10.52
CA LEU A 217 -3.26 15.54 10.88
C LEU A 217 -3.67 14.27 11.65
N ALA A 218 -3.22 13.09 11.23
CA ALA A 218 -3.49 11.84 11.93
C ALA A 218 -2.87 11.82 13.34
N ASN A 219 -1.64 12.33 13.47
CA ASN A 219 -0.98 12.46 14.78
C ASN A 219 -1.69 13.45 15.72
N GLU A 220 -2.15 14.60 15.20
CA GLU A 220 -2.91 15.60 15.97
C GLU A 220 -4.26 15.03 16.47
N ARG A 221 -4.80 14.02 15.80
CA ARG A 221 -6.03 13.33 16.18
C ARG A 221 -5.81 12.08 17.06
N GLY A 222 -4.61 11.94 17.59
CA GLY A 222 -4.30 10.92 18.59
C GLY A 222 -3.16 9.98 18.23
N GLY A 223 -2.90 9.74 16.94
CA GLY A 223 -1.75 8.95 16.48
C GLY A 223 -1.63 7.60 17.18
N THR A 224 -2.71 6.84 17.27
CA THR A 224 -2.80 5.61 18.07
C THR A 224 -2.00 4.44 17.49
N ASP A 225 -1.57 4.54 16.24
CA ASP A 225 -0.75 3.54 15.53
C ASP A 225 0.36 4.17 14.69
N ASN A 226 1.20 3.32 14.10
CA ASN A 226 2.16 3.74 13.08
C ASN A 226 1.38 4.29 11.86
N ILE A 227 1.91 5.31 11.22
CA ILE A 227 1.24 5.99 10.10
C ILE A 227 2.21 6.03 8.92
N THR A 228 1.90 5.27 7.88
CA THR A 228 2.68 5.26 6.64
C THR A 228 1.81 5.67 5.47
N VAL A 229 2.34 6.61 4.67
CA VAL A 229 1.62 7.22 3.54
C VAL A 229 2.52 7.37 2.33
N GLN A 230 2.03 6.99 1.17
CA GLN A 230 2.62 7.30 -0.12
C GLN A 230 1.57 7.99 -1.00
N VAL A 231 1.92 9.14 -1.57
CA VAL A 231 1.09 9.84 -2.57
C VAL A 231 1.79 9.79 -3.91
N VAL A 232 1.11 9.23 -4.90
CA VAL A 232 1.61 9.06 -6.27
C VAL A 232 0.74 9.88 -7.21
N ARG A 233 1.31 10.89 -7.85
CA ARG A 233 0.63 11.70 -8.86
C ARG A 233 1.08 11.27 -10.26
N VAL A 234 0.11 10.94 -11.10
CA VAL A 234 0.36 10.54 -12.49
C VAL A 234 0.27 11.79 -13.37
N GLU A 235 1.39 12.16 -13.98
CA GLU A 235 1.46 13.20 -14.99
C GLU A 235 1.66 12.52 -16.35
N ILE A 236 0.63 12.51 -17.18
CA ILE A 236 0.71 11.98 -18.54
C ILE A 236 0.76 13.18 -19.49
N ASN A 237 1.86 13.36 -20.20
CA ASN A 237 1.93 14.34 -21.27
C ASN A 237 1.03 13.87 -22.42
N GLU A 238 0.04 14.66 -22.79
CA GLU A 238 -0.95 14.33 -23.85
C GLU A 238 -0.29 14.05 -25.22
N THR A 239 0.94 14.51 -25.44
CA THR A 239 1.73 14.15 -26.61
C THR A 239 2.11 12.68 -26.69
N SER A 240 1.89 11.90 -25.62
CA SER A 240 2.22 10.47 -25.53
C SER A 240 1.13 9.55 -26.13
N PHE A 241 -0.01 10.07 -26.53
CA PHE A 241 -1.12 9.29 -27.07
C PHE A 241 -1.17 9.21 -28.61
N SER A 242 -0.14 9.71 -29.30
CA SER A 242 -0.01 9.46 -30.74
C SER A 242 0.40 8.00 -30.96
N PRO A 243 -0.27 7.25 -31.84
CA PRO A 243 0.07 5.83 -32.10
C PRO A 243 1.51 5.61 -32.61
N ILE A 244 2.25 6.67 -32.88
CA ILE A 244 3.59 6.68 -33.47
C ILE A 244 4.66 7.21 -32.51
N ALA A 245 4.29 7.86 -31.40
CA ALA A 245 5.25 8.42 -30.44
C ALA A 245 5.25 7.64 -29.12
N ARG A 246 6.30 6.86 -28.85
CA ARG A 246 6.61 6.30 -27.52
C ARG A 246 6.97 7.47 -26.58
N GLY A 247 5.97 8.07 -25.96
CA GLY A 247 6.12 9.19 -25.05
C GLY A 247 6.63 8.75 -23.67
N LYS A 248 7.48 9.58 -23.08
CA LYS A 248 8.00 9.39 -21.70
C LYS A 248 6.99 9.91 -20.70
N ALA A 249 6.33 9.04 -19.94
CA ALA A 249 5.58 9.44 -18.76
C ALA A 249 6.55 9.62 -17.58
N ARG A 250 6.56 10.79 -16.96
CA ARG A 250 7.34 11.06 -15.74
C ARG A 250 6.45 10.99 -14.52
N LEU A 251 6.93 10.29 -13.49
CA LEU A 251 6.28 10.12 -12.22
C LEU A 251 6.97 11.00 -11.16
N ARG A 252 6.21 11.84 -10.48
CA ARG A 252 6.67 12.48 -9.23
C ARG A 252 6.04 11.78 -8.04
N ALA A 253 6.85 11.00 -7.34
CA ALA A 253 6.47 10.37 -6.09
C ALA A 253 7.51 10.70 -5.01
N MET A 254 7.06 11.13 -3.85
CA MET A 254 7.94 11.34 -2.70
C MET A 254 7.43 10.63 -1.47
N LEU A 255 8.37 10.04 -0.75
CA LEU A 255 8.18 9.22 0.44
C LEU A 255 8.72 9.99 1.64
N LYS A 256 8.00 10.02 2.76
CA LYS A 256 8.63 10.24 4.07
C LYS A 256 7.91 9.45 5.16
N PRO A 257 8.65 8.69 5.96
CA PRO A 257 8.15 8.20 7.23
C PRO A 257 8.04 9.39 8.20
N GLY A 258 7.03 9.40 9.04
CA GLY A 258 7.05 10.23 10.24
C GLY A 258 8.25 9.79 11.09
N LYS A 259 9.17 10.71 11.42
CA LYS A 259 10.23 10.43 12.39
C LYS A 259 9.61 10.26 13.77
N PRO A 260 10.23 9.42 14.61
CA PRO A 260 9.84 9.24 16.00
C PRO A 260 9.86 10.54 16.79
#